data_d55d407036ee2a6cd1eefac6ca2d3b1d
#
_entry.id   d55d407036ee2a6cd1eefac6ca2d3b1d
#
_cell.length_a   1.000
_cell.length_b   1.000
_cell.length_c   1.000
_cell.angle_alpha   90.00
_cell.angle_beta   90.00
_cell.angle_gamma   90.00
#
_symmetry.space_group_name_H-M   'P 1'
#
loop_
_entity.id
_entity.type
_entity.pdbx_description
1 polymer ?
#
loop_
_entity_poly.entity_id
_entity_poly.type
_entity_poly.pdbx_seq_one_letter_code
_entity_poly.pdbx_strand_id
1 'polypeptide(L)'
;MISGLTESLPDLRPTEWQTILAKLRRARLLAREDPHNPGQLDTHPLIREYFGEQLRSQQTNAWKECNRRLYECYRTLAPELPDSLREMEPLFLAVICGCNAGLFRRALNEVYISRIQRGNANFAANGLGARGALLSVLEHFFENGHWGSRIETDAEEQSLSGEDQLFILTQAGQ
;
A
#
# COMPACT_ATOMS: atom_id res chain seq x y z
N MET A 1 -0.48 8.50 -16.56
CA MET A 1 -0.95 7.35 -17.36
C MET A 1 -0.16 6.12 -16.91
N ILE A 2 -0.76 4.94 -16.87
CA ILE A 2 -0.05 3.68 -16.56
C ILE A 2 -0.22 2.80 -17.77
N SER A 3 0.91 2.43 -18.40
CA SER A 3 0.92 1.63 -19.63
C SER A 3 0.25 0.27 -19.41
N GLY A 4 -0.60 -0.15 -20.36
CA GLY A 4 -1.37 -1.37 -20.28
C GLY A 4 -2.60 -1.32 -19.36
N LEU A 5 -2.84 -0.23 -18.61
CA LEU A 5 -3.94 -0.16 -17.66
C LEU A 5 -4.85 1.07 -17.82
N THR A 6 -4.28 2.27 -17.94
CA THR A 6 -5.06 3.52 -17.92
C THR A 6 -4.91 4.36 -19.19
N GLU A 7 -4.40 3.79 -20.27
CA GLU A 7 -4.13 4.50 -21.53
C GLU A 7 -5.39 5.06 -22.18
N SER A 8 -6.50 4.33 -22.09
CA SER A 8 -7.80 4.73 -22.64
C SER A 8 -8.61 5.67 -21.73
N LEU A 9 -8.20 5.86 -20.47
CA LEU A 9 -8.97 6.67 -19.51
C LEU A 9 -8.91 8.18 -19.76
N PRO A 10 -7.75 8.77 -20.17
CA PRO A 10 -7.66 10.21 -20.41
C PRO A 10 -8.59 10.73 -21.49
N ASP A 11 -8.94 9.89 -22.46
CA ASP A 11 -9.78 10.26 -23.60
C ASP A 11 -11.28 10.17 -23.29
N LEU A 12 -11.65 9.66 -22.09
CA LEU A 12 -13.05 9.53 -21.68
C LEU A 12 -13.63 10.89 -21.28
N ARG A 13 -14.76 11.23 -21.89
CA ARG A 13 -15.56 12.37 -21.43
C ARG A 13 -16.15 12.07 -20.05
N PRO A 14 -16.39 13.09 -19.21
CA PRO A 14 -17.00 12.91 -17.89
C PRO A 14 -18.30 12.11 -17.91
N THR A 15 -19.14 12.28 -18.93
CA THR A 15 -20.39 11.55 -19.11
C THR A 15 -20.18 10.06 -19.41
N GLU A 16 -19.15 9.73 -20.18
CA GLU A 16 -18.77 8.35 -20.48
C GLU A 16 -18.24 7.66 -19.23
N TRP A 17 -17.39 8.34 -18.46
CA TRP A 17 -16.92 7.87 -17.18
C TRP A 17 -18.07 7.54 -16.22
N GLN A 18 -19.02 8.45 -16.03
CA GLN A 18 -20.20 8.21 -15.20
C GLN A 18 -21.03 7.02 -15.69
N THR A 19 -21.17 6.87 -17.01
CA THR A 19 -21.87 5.72 -17.61
C THR A 19 -21.18 4.40 -17.29
N ILE A 20 -19.84 4.36 -17.34
CA ILE A 20 -19.04 3.18 -16.97
C ILE A 20 -19.26 2.85 -15.49
N LEU A 21 -19.15 3.83 -14.61
CA LEU A 21 -19.36 3.63 -13.17
C LEU A 21 -20.77 3.10 -12.88
N ALA A 22 -21.80 3.64 -13.54
CA ALA A 22 -23.17 3.17 -13.39
C ALA A 22 -23.34 1.70 -13.86
N LYS A 23 -22.70 1.31 -14.96
CA LYS A 23 -22.67 -0.10 -15.41
C LYS A 23 -21.99 -1.02 -14.41
N LEU A 24 -20.83 -0.63 -13.88
CA LEU A 24 -20.09 -1.41 -12.89
C LEU A 24 -20.89 -1.56 -11.57
N ARG A 25 -21.57 -0.50 -11.12
CA ARG A 25 -22.47 -0.58 -9.96
C ARG A 25 -23.66 -1.50 -10.22
N ARG A 26 -24.28 -1.43 -11.41
CA ARG A 26 -25.37 -2.33 -11.80
C ARG A 26 -24.93 -3.79 -11.86
N ALA A 27 -23.71 -4.06 -12.31
CA ALA A 27 -23.09 -5.38 -12.32
C ALA A 27 -22.61 -5.83 -10.91
N ARG A 28 -22.79 -5.01 -9.88
CA ARG A 28 -22.32 -5.26 -8.49
C ARG A 28 -20.80 -5.43 -8.38
N LEU A 29 -20.05 -4.91 -9.34
CA LEU A 29 -18.58 -4.87 -9.29
C LEU A 29 -18.07 -3.67 -8.47
N LEU A 30 -18.86 -2.61 -8.36
CA LEU A 30 -18.64 -1.49 -7.48
C LEU A 30 -19.77 -1.37 -6.45
N ALA A 31 -19.43 -0.94 -5.26
CA ALA A 31 -20.37 -0.56 -4.22
C ALA A 31 -21.21 0.66 -4.65
N ARG A 32 -22.32 0.88 -3.95
CA ARG A 32 -23.08 2.12 -4.11
C ARG A 32 -22.22 3.30 -3.67
N GLU A 33 -22.47 4.45 -4.27
CA GLU A 33 -21.80 5.69 -3.88
C GLU A 33 -22.14 6.04 -2.42
N ASP A 34 -21.10 6.33 -1.63
CA ASP A 34 -21.28 6.81 -0.28
C ASP A 34 -21.58 8.31 -0.32
N PRO A 35 -22.74 8.75 0.19
CA PRO A 35 -23.09 10.17 0.23
C PRO A 35 -22.12 11.01 1.07
N HIS A 36 -21.43 10.40 2.03
CA HIS A 36 -20.46 11.07 2.91
C HIS A 36 -19.08 11.19 2.26
N ASN A 37 -18.79 10.36 1.25
CA ASN A 37 -17.53 10.35 0.50
C ASN A 37 -17.80 10.31 -1.01
N PRO A 38 -18.37 11.36 -1.60
CA PRO A 38 -18.69 11.39 -3.02
C PRO A 38 -17.44 11.24 -3.88
N GLY A 39 -17.50 10.37 -4.87
CA GLY A 39 -16.37 10.08 -5.76
C GLY A 39 -15.44 8.97 -5.29
N GLN A 40 -15.54 8.50 -4.05
CA GLN A 40 -14.84 7.30 -3.61
C GLN A 40 -15.42 6.06 -4.33
N LEU A 41 -14.52 5.26 -4.89
CA LEU A 41 -14.87 3.98 -5.50
C LEU A 41 -14.50 2.86 -4.54
N ASP A 42 -15.46 2.01 -4.23
CA ASP A 42 -15.24 0.83 -3.40
C ASP A 42 -15.81 -0.41 -4.08
N THR A 43 -15.26 -1.57 -3.74
CA THR A 43 -15.67 -2.85 -4.26
C THR A 43 -15.56 -3.92 -3.18
N HIS A 44 -16.28 -5.04 -3.39
CA HIS A 44 -16.19 -6.18 -2.48
C HIS A 44 -14.74 -6.68 -2.36
N PRO A 45 -14.23 -7.00 -1.16
CA PRO A 45 -12.86 -7.45 -0.95
C PRO A 45 -12.40 -8.56 -1.90
N LEU A 46 -13.22 -9.60 -2.12
CA LEU A 46 -12.89 -10.69 -3.05
C LEU A 46 -12.72 -10.23 -4.51
N ILE A 47 -13.48 -9.23 -4.95
CA ILE A 47 -13.33 -8.66 -6.30
C ILE A 47 -12.01 -7.90 -6.40
N ARG A 48 -11.69 -7.13 -5.36
CA ARG A 48 -10.43 -6.39 -5.27
C ARG A 48 -9.23 -7.33 -5.28
N GLU A 49 -9.29 -8.39 -4.48
CA GLU A 49 -8.26 -9.43 -4.41
C GLU A 49 -8.07 -10.13 -5.76
N TYR A 50 -9.15 -10.60 -6.36
CA TYR A 50 -9.12 -11.28 -7.66
C TYR A 50 -8.48 -10.43 -8.76
N PHE A 51 -8.95 -9.20 -8.95
CA PHE A 51 -8.39 -8.30 -9.97
C PHE A 51 -6.99 -7.80 -9.61
N GLY A 52 -6.70 -7.64 -8.33
CA GLY A 52 -5.37 -7.32 -7.83
C GLY A 52 -4.36 -8.41 -8.18
N GLU A 53 -4.70 -9.67 -7.96
CA GLU A 53 -3.83 -10.80 -8.30
C GLU A 53 -3.67 -10.98 -9.82
N GLN A 54 -4.73 -10.77 -10.59
CA GLN A 54 -4.63 -10.75 -12.05
C GLN A 54 -3.69 -9.64 -12.54
N LEU A 55 -3.80 -8.43 -11.99
CA LEU A 55 -2.94 -7.33 -12.37
C LEU A 55 -1.49 -7.61 -11.99
N ARG A 56 -1.27 -8.14 -10.79
CA ARG A 56 0.07 -8.52 -10.30
C ARG A 56 0.73 -9.58 -11.20
N SER A 57 -0.02 -10.62 -11.59
CA SER A 57 0.53 -11.73 -12.37
C SER A 57 0.67 -11.44 -13.88
N GLN A 58 -0.28 -10.70 -14.46
CA GLN A 58 -0.33 -10.46 -15.89
C GLN A 58 0.34 -9.16 -16.33
N GLN A 59 0.37 -8.15 -15.44
CA GLN A 59 0.88 -6.81 -15.72
C GLN A 59 1.70 -6.27 -14.55
N THR A 60 2.75 -6.98 -14.17
CA THR A 60 3.58 -6.68 -13.00
C THR A 60 4.10 -5.24 -12.98
N ASN A 61 4.50 -4.67 -14.13
CA ASN A 61 4.96 -3.30 -14.21
C ASN A 61 3.84 -2.29 -13.93
N ALA A 62 2.63 -2.54 -14.44
CA ALA A 62 1.46 -1.70 -14.13
C ALA A 62 1.09 -1.82 -12.65
N TRP A 63 1.15 -3.02 -12.07
CA TRP A 63 0.96 -3.25 -10.64
C TRP A 63 1.96 -2.46 -9.79
N LYS A 64 3.26 -2.56 -10.08
CA LYS A 64 4.31 -1.80 -9.37
C LYS A 64 4.08 -0.30 -9.48
N GLU A 65 3.76 0.21 -10.67
CA GLU A 65 3.53 1.66 -10.88
C GLU A 65 2.26 2.16 -10.16
N CYS A 66 1.17 1.37 -10.13
CA CYS A 66 -0.02 1.68 -9.34
C CYS A 66 0.34 1.81 -7.85
N ASN A 67 1.05 0.82 -7.31
CA ASN A 67 1.45 0.81 -5.91
C ASN A 67 2.44 1.95 -5.59
N ARG A 68 3.34 2.29 -6.50
CA ARG A 68 4.23 3.46 -6.36
C ARG A 68 3.44 4.76 -6.20
N ARG A 69 2.40 4.96 -7.01
CA ARG A 69 1.52 6.15 -6.91
C ARG A 69 0.71 6.15 -5.63
N LEU A 70 0.20 5.00 -5.21
CA LEU A 70 -0.51 4.86 -3.95
C LEU A 70 0.41 5.13 -2.75
N TYR A 71 1.66 4.65 -2.79
CA TYR A 71 2.69 4.97 -1.79
C TYR A 71 2.84 6.48 -1.60
N GLU A 72 3.05 7.24 -2.70
CA GLU A 72 3.20 8.69 -2.62
C GLU A 72 1.92 9.37 -2.13
N CYS A 73 0.75 8.91 -2.57
CA CYS A 73 -0.53 9.43 -2.13
C CYS A 73 -0.74 9.24 -0.63
N TYR A 74 -0.64 8.01 -0.13
CA TYR A 74 -0.86 7.70 1.28
C TYR A 74 0.16 8.36 2.19
N ARG A 75 1.42 8.45 1.76
CA ARG A 75 2.47 9.16 2.50
C ARG A 75 2.14 10.64 2.73
N THR A 76 1.49 11.28 1.77
CA THR A 76 1.09 12.70 1.86
C THR A 76 -0.23 12.93 2.57
N LEU A 77 -1.12 11.92 2.65
CA LEU A 77 -2.40 12.03 3.35
C LEU A 77 -2.27 12.05 4.87
N ALA A 78 -1.28 11.36 5.42
CA ALA A 78 -1.06 11.32 6.86
C ALA A 78 -0.38 12.61 7.36
N PRO A 79 -0.69 13.06 8.59
CA PRO A 79 0.13 14.06 9.28
C PRO A 79 1.59 13.62 9.37
N GLU A 80 2.53 14.55 9.46
CA GLU A 80 3.96 14.22 9.55
C GLU A 80 4.26 13.27 10.72
N LEU A 81 3.71 13.54 11.89
CA LEU A 81 3.81 12.73 13.09
C LEU A 81 2.40 12.43 13.63
N PRO A 82 1.72 11.38 13.17
CA PRO A 82 0.37 11.07 13.62
C PRO A 82 0.37 10.56 15.06
N ASP A 83 -0.56 11.10 15.89
CA ASP A 83 -0.65 10.78 17.32
C ASP A 83 -1.72 9.72 17.65
N SER A 84 -2.46 9.25 16.66
CA SER A 84 -3.48 8.21 16.82
C SER A 84 -3.36 7.13 15.75
N LEU A 85 -3.89 5.93 16.04
CA LEU A 85 -3.94 4.83 15.06
C LEU A 85 -4.71 5.22 13.80
N ARG A 86 -5.79 5.97 13.93
CA ARG A 86 -6.60 6.44 12.80
C ARG A 86 -5.80 7.35 11.86
N GLU A 87 -5.03 8.27 12.42
CA GLU A 87 -4.14 9.14 11.63
C GLU A 87 -2.96 8.39 11.04
N MET A 88 -2.55 7.29 11.67
CA MET A 88 -1.43 6.43 11.25
C MET A 88 -1.83 5.43 10.15
N GLU A 89 -3.11 5.12 10.01
CA GLU A 89 -3.61 4.16 9.01
C GLU A 89 -3.11 4.43 7.58
N PRO A 90 -3.08 5.68 7.06
CA PRO A 90 -2.50 5.93 5.74
C PRO A 90 -1.00 5.59 5.66
N LEU A 91 -0.24 5.71 6.75
CA LEU A 91 1.18 5.32 6.75
C LEU A 91 1.35 3.80 6.67
N PHE A 92 0.49 3.02 7.32
CA PHE A 92 0.49 1.56 7.17
C PHE A 92 0.24 1.17 5.71
N LEU A 93 -0.77 1.78 5.08
CA LEU A 93 -1.06 1.58 3.66
C LEU A 93 0.10 2.03 2.76
N ALA A 94 0.77 3.14 3.10
CA ALA A 94 1.96 3.58 2.38
C ALA A 94 3.06 2.53 2.42
N VAL A 95 3.37 1.95 3.59
CA VAL A 95 4.39 0.90 3.69
C VAL A 95 4.02 -0.31 2.82
N ILE A 96 2.79 -0.80 2.91
CA ILE A 96 2.30 -1.94 2.10
C ILE A 96 2.44 -1.65 0.60
N CYS A 97 1.97 -0.49 0.15
CA CYS A 97 2.10 -0.08 -1.26
C CYS A 97 3.56 0.10 -1.67
N GLY A 98 4.41 0.63 -0.80
CA GLY A 98 5.84 0.75 -1.03
C GLY A 98 6.51 -0.61 -1.25
N CYS A 99 6.23 -1.60 -0.40
CA CYS A 99 6.69 -2.97 -0.57
C CYS A 99 6.19 -3.59 -1.87
N ASN A 100 4.90 -3.46 -2.19
CA ASN A 100 4.32 -3.94 -3.44
C ASN A 100 4.92 -3.28 -4.70
N ALA A 101 5.40 -2.05 -4.58
CA ALA A 101 6.10 -1.33 -5.64
C ALA A 101 7.59 -1.68 -5.76
N GLY A 102 8.14 -2.44 -4.81
CA GLY A 102 9.57 -2.74 -4.71
C GLY A 102 10.39 -1.61 -4.06
N LEU A 103 9.75 -0.63 -3.41
CA LEU A 103 10.40 0.51 -2.74
C LEU A 103 10.73 0.20 -1.26
N PHE A 104 11.29 -0.99 -0.99
CA PHE A 104 11.45 -1.51 0.38
C PHE A 104 12.22 -0.55 1.28
N ARG A 105 13.40 -0.08 0.84
CA ARG A 105 14.25 0.82 1.63
C ARG A 105 13.57 2.15 1.93
N ARG A 106 12.85 2.71 0.96
CA ARG A 106 12.08 3.94 1.15
C ARG A 106 10.92 3.72 2.11
N ALA A 107 10.16 2.64 1.94
CA ALA A 107 9.05 2.29 2.82
C ALA A 107 9.53 2.08 4.27
N LEU A 108 10.68 1.42 4.46
CA LEU A 108 11.28 1.21 5.77
C LEU A 108 11.76 2.52 6.40
N ASN A 109 12.63 3.27 5.72
CA ASN A 109 13.31 4.40 6.33
C ASN A 109 12.45 5.67 6.39
N GLU A 110 11.78 6.03 5.26
CA GLU A 110 11.03 7.29 5.18
C GLU A 110 9.67 7.21 5.89
N VAL A 111 9.09 6.01 6.01
CA VAL A 111 7.75 5.85 6.58
C VAL A 111 7.78 5.07 7.89
N TYR A 112 8.23 3.81 7.86
CA TYR A 112 8.14 2.94 9.03
C TYR A 112 9.00 3.45 10.19
N ILE A 113 10.31 3.63 9.97
CA ILE A 113 11.23 4.07 11.04
C ILE A 113 10.97 5.51 11.44
N SER A 114 10.90 6.43 10.46
CA SER A 114 10.86 7.86 10.76
C SER A 114 9.51 8.32 11.32
N ARG A 115 8.40 7.85 10.75
CA ARG A 115 7.06 8.40 11.05
C ARG A 115 6.22 7.49 11.93
N ILE A 116 6.25 6.16 11.71
CA ILE A 116 5.48 5.19 12.50
C ILE A 116 6.16 4.92 13.82
N GLN A 117 7.43 4.54 13.82
CA GLN A 117 8.18 4.24 15.05
C GLN A 117 8.83 5.47 15.69
N ARG A 118 9.02 6.54 14.94
CA ARG A 118 9.70 7.76 15.41
C ARG A 118 11.12 7.46 15.92
N GLY A 119 11.89 6.77 15.08
CA GLY A 119 13.21 6.30 15.43
C GLY A 119 13.17 5.24 16.55
N ASN A 120 13.99 5.42 17.56
CA ASN A 120 14.11 4.48 18.69
C ASN A 120 12.97 4.58 19.71
N ALA A 121 12.00 5.49 19.54
CA ALA A 121 10.90 5.64 20.47
C ALA A 121 9.91 4.47 20.45
N ASN A 122 9.89 3.69 19.36
CA ASN A 122 8.93 2.61 19.14
C ASN A 122 7.48 3.07 19.41
N PHE A 123 7.17 4.29 18.95
CA PHE A 123 5.95 5.02 19.34
C PHE A 123 4.67 4.23 19.04
N ALA A 124 4.57 3.65 17.84
CA ALA A 124 3.38 2.90 17.47
C ALA A 124 3.21 1.63 18.31
N ALA A 125 4.30 0.94 18.65
CA ALA A 125 4.26 -0.28 19.46
C ALA A 125 3.97 0.03 20.95
N ASN A 126 4.68 0.99 21.53
CA ASN A 126 4.66 1.26 22.98
C ASN A 126 3.67 2.36 23.34
N GLY A 127 3.54 3.41 22.52
CA GLY A 127 2.64 4.52 22.77
C GLY A 127 1.18 4.23 22.40
N LEU A 128 0.97 3.58 21.26
CA LEU A 128 -0.38 3.30 20.72
C LEU A 128 -0.82 1.84 20.87
N GLY A 129 0.05 0.94 21.31
CA GLY A 129 -0.29 -0.48 21.45
C GLY A 129 -0.57 -1.21 20.12
N ALA A 130 -0.05 -0.69 19.00
CA ALA A 130 -0.38 -1.12 17.64
C ALA A 130 0.34 -2.39 17.18
N ARG A 131 0.82 -3.26 18.07
CA ARG A 131 1.68 -4.40 17.75
C ARG A 131 1.09 -5.30 16.65
N GLY A 132 -0.20 -5.62 16.71
CA GLY A 132 -0.86 -6.45 15.68
C GLY A 132 -0.82 -5.79 14.30
N ALA A 133 -1.15 -4.50 14.20
CA ALA A 133 -1.10 -3.76 12.95
C ALA A 133 0.34 -3.67 12.40
N LEU A 134 1.33 -3.49 13.28
CA LEU A 134 2.74 -3.45 12.90
C LEU A 134 3.20 -4.78 12.31
N LEU A 135 2.82 -5.92 12.92
CA LEU A 135 3.15 -7.24 12.39
C LEU A 135 2.59 -7.43 10.98
N SER A 136 1.32 -7.08 10.76
CA SER A 136 0.70 -7.16 9.43
C SER A 136 1.38 -6.26 8.38
N VAL A 137 1.95 -5.13 8.80
CA VAL A 137 2.70 -4.25 7.90
C VAL A 137 4.10 -4.82 7.62
N LEU A 138 4.77 -5.33 8.65
CA LEU A 138 6.14 -5.83 8.55
C LEU A 138 6.26 -7.11 7.68
N GLU A 139 5.22 -7.95 7.65
CA GLU A 139 5.21 -9.15 6.82
C GLU A 139 5.39 -8.85 5.32
N HIS A 140 4.98 -7.65 4.85
CA HIS A 140 5.12 -7.24 3.46
C HIS A 140 6.58 -6.96 3.02
N PHE A 141 7.51 -6.88 3.96
CA PHE A 141 8.95 -6.80 3.68
C PHE A 141 9.57 -8.17 3.35
N PHE A 142 8.79 -9.25 3.43
CA PHE A 142 9.26 -10.61 3.16
C PHE A 142 8.46 -11.24 2.02
N GLU A 143 9.10 -12.14 1.28
CA GLU A 143 8.46 -12.81 0.15
C GLU A 143 7.28 -13.68 0.64
N ASN A 144 6.09 -13.42 0.09
CA ASN A 144 4.85 -14.14 0.43
C ASN A 144 4.54 -14.19 1.94
N GLY A 145 4.97 -13.19 2.70
CA GLY A 145 4.78 -13.15 4.15
C GLY A 145 5.64 -14.16 4.94
N HIS A 146 6.58 -14.83 4.28
CA HIS A 146 7.49 -15.76 4.95
C HIS A 146 8.64 -15.02 5.63
N TRP A 147 8.57 -14.89 6.94
CA TRP A 147 9.57 -14.23 7.77
C TRP A 147 10.97 -14.78 7.52
N GLY A 148 11.90 -13.89 7.16
CA GLY A 148 13.29 -14.24 6.87
C GLY A 148 13.57 -14.61 5.41
N SER A 149 12.55 -14.72 4.54
CA SER A 149 12.80 -14.87 3.10
C SER A 149 13.33 -13.55 2.53
N ARG A 150 14.36 -13.64 1.69
CA ARG A 150 14.93 -12.45 1.06
C ARG A 150 14.11 -12.08 -0.17
N ILE A 151 13.66 -10.82 -0.23
CA ILE A 151 13.08 -10.28 -1.47
C ILE A 151 14.24 -9.75 -2.30
N GLU A 152 14.46 -10.37 -3.46
CA GLU A 152 15.37 -9.84 -4.48
C GLU A 152 14.63 -8.80 -5.30
N THR A 153 15.23 -7.62 -5.46
CA THR A 153 14.71 -6.55 -6.31
C THR A 153 15.70 -6.27 -7.41
N ASP A 154 15.20 -5.91 -8.59
CA ASP A 154 16.03 -5.56 -9.75
C ASP A 154 16.88 -4.30 -9.51
N ALA A 155 16.56 -3.51 -8.49
CA ALA A 155 17.28 -2.30 -8.10
C ALA A 155 17.97 -2.53 -6.76
N GLU A 156 19.28 -2.75 -6.75
CA GLU A 156 20.10 -2.89 -5.53
C GLU A 156 19.87 -1.76 -4.53
N GLU A 157 19.65 -0.54 -5.01
CA GLU A 157 19.44 0.66 -4.18
C GLU A 157 18.15 0.60 -3.34
N GLN A 158 17.16 -0.22 -3.76
CA GLN A 158 15.87 -0.39 -3.06
C GLN A 158 15.78 -1.71 -2.30
N SER A 159 16.75 -2.61 -2.43
CA SER A 159 16.78 -3.86 -1.69
C SER A 159 17.13 -3.61 -0.21
N LEU A 160 16.59 -4.46 0.66
CA LEU A 160 16.92 -4.44 2.08
C LEU A 160 18.29 -5.06 2.31
N SER A 161 19.11 -4.40 3.12
CA SER A 161 20.35 -5.00 3.62
C SER A 161 20.08 -6.10 4.65
N GLY A 162 21.07 -6.92 4.98
CA GLY A 162 20.95 -7.90 6.07
C GLY A 162 20.66 -7.24 7.42
N GLU A 163 21.16 -6.03 7.66
CA GLU A 163 20.88 -5.25 8.87
C GLU A 163 19.42 -4.76 8.90
N ASP A 164 18.88 -4.31 7.77
CA ASP A 164 17.47 -3.91 7.65
C ASP A 164 16.54 -5.10 7.96
N GLN A 165 16.86 -6.28 7.41
CA GLN A 165 16.08 -7.50 7.65
C GLN A 165 16.14 -7.91 9.14
N LEU A 166 17.32 -7.88 9.75
CA LEU A 166 17.48 -8.17 11.17
C LEU A 166 16.71 -7.17 12.04
N PHE A 167 16.73 -5.89 11.68
CA PHE A 167 15.93 -4.87 12.35
C PHE A 167 14.43 -5.19 12.29
N ILE A 168 13.91 -5.53 11.10
CA ILE A 168 12.49 -5.86 10.91
C ILE A 168 12.12 -7.10 11.74
N LEU A 169 12.92 -8.16 11.69
CA LEU A 169 12.71 -9.37 12.50
C LEU A 169 12.70 -9.07 13.99
N THR A 170 13.62 -8.23 14.47
CA THR A 170 13.65 -7.81 15.87
C THR A 170 12.39 -7.03 16.26
N GLN A 171 11.90 -6.15 15.39
CA GLN A 171 10.65 -5.42 15.61
C GLN A 171 9.43 -6.35 15.64
N ALA A 172 9.47 -7.44 14.88
CA ALA A 172 8.42 -8.46 14.85
C ALA A 172 8.46 -9.40 16.08
N GLY A 173 9.57 -9.38 16.85
CA GLY A 173 9.73 -10.26 18.01
C GLY A 173 10.19 -11.67 17.63
N GLN A 174 10.88 -11.83 16.48
CA GLN A 174 11.43 -13.09 15.97
C GLN A 174 12.91 -13.25 16.36
#